data_e4256600ec242a6c4dba1e20dcaf7ae5
#
_entry.id   e4256600ec242a6c4dba1e20dcaf7ae5
#
_cell.length_a   1.000
_cell.length_b   1.000
_cell.length_c   1.000
_cell.angle_alpha   90.00
_cell.angle_beta   90.00
_cell.angle_gamma   90.00
#
_symmetry.space_group_name_H-M   'P 1'
#
loop_
_entity.id
_entity.type
_entity.pdbx_description
1 polymer ?
#
loop_
_entity_poly.entity_id
_entity_poly.type
_entity_poly.pdbx_seq_one_letter_code
_entity_poly.pdbx_strand_id
1 'polypeptide(L)'
;MYNALVRFQTLQRKPPAPALSMLIELSIRNFAIIDDLSIRFEEGLSVLTGETGAGKSIIINAVNLILGSRASTDMIRTGAEAAELEALFAVRPDSAAGRAAAEMGYNLSEGLLVRRVLSRADGNRVYVNGRLATLQVLSAVTENLASISGQHAHQGLLKEDQHLIILDQFAGLMPQRAAVAALYHEILPQLKHLK
;
A
#
# COMPACT_ATOMS: atom_id res chain seq x y z
N MET A 1 16.38 -25.31 -12.16
CA MET A 1 16.10 -24.01 -12.80
C MET A 1 14.60 -23.95 -13.09
N TYR A 2 13.80 -23.41 -12.18
CA TYR A 2 12.38 -23.15 -12.44
C TYR A 2 12.23 -21.67 -12.79
N ASN A 3 12.18 -21.38 -14.10
CA ASN A 3 11.75 -20.06 -14.59
C ASN A 3 10.21 -20.05 -14.52
N ALA A 4 9.65 -19.54 -13.43
CA ALA A 4 8.23 -19.25 -13.37
C ALA A 4 7.95 -18.06 -14.30
N LEU A 5 7.52 -18.36 -15.53
CA LEU A 5 7.07 -17.35 -16.50
C LEU A 5 5.77 -16.73 -15.97
N VAL A 6 5.89 -15.64 -15.25
CA VAL A 6 4.77 -14.75 -14.93
C VAL A 6 4.58 -13.84 -16.15
N ARG A 7 3.44 -13.97 -16.84
CA ARG A 7 3.09 -13.10 -17.98
C ARG A 7 2.25 -11.94 -17.50
N PHE A 8 2.66 -10.73 -17.87
CA PHE A 8 1.90 -9.50 -17.67
C PHE A 8 1.15 -9.14 -18.94
N GLN A 9 -0.14 -8.85 -18.82
CA GLN A 9 -0.92 -8.22 -19.87
C GLN A 9 -1.59 -6.97 -19.31
N THR A 10 -1.27 -5.83 -19.90
CA THR A 10 -1.93 -4.57 -19.60
C THR A 10 -3.08 -4.37 -20.59
N LEU A 11 -4.29 -4.27 -20.11
CA LEU A 11 -5.46 -3.90 -20.91
C LEU A 11 -5.67 -2.40 -20.76
N GLN A 12 -5.34 -1.64 -21.80
CA GLN A 12 -5.59 -0.21 -21.84
C GLN A 12 -7.10 0.06 -21.88
N ARG A 13 -7.66 0.53 -20.78
CA ARG A 13 -8.96 1.19 -20.74
C ARG A 13 -8.76 2.67 -20.43
N LYS A 14 -9.54 3.54 -21.10
CA LYS A 14 -9.60 4.98 -20.84
C LYS A 14 -9.66 5.24 -19.34
N PRO A 15 -8.78 6.08 -18.76
CA PRO A 15 -8.66 6.26 -17.33
C PRO A 15 -9.99 6.73 -16.74
N PRO A 16 -10.45 6.14 -15.63
CA PRO A 16 -11.43 6.79 -14.78
C PRO A 16 -10.81 8.04 -14.16
N ALA A 17 -11.67 8.92 -13.64
CA ALA A 17 -11.31 10.18 -12.98
C ALA A 17 -10.07 10.10 -12.06
N PRO A 18 -9.38 11.24 -11.77
CA PRO A 18 -7.98 11.35 -11.38
C PRO A 18 -7.56 10.32 -10.35
N ALA A 19 -6.64 9.47 -10.78
CA ALA A 19 -6.21 8.29 -10.05
C ALA A 19 -5.76 8.65 -8.64
N LEU A 20 -6.38 8.00 -7.68
CA LEU A 20 -5.85 7.70 -6.36
C LEU A 20 -4.40 7.22 -6.52
N SER A 21 -3.59 7.30 -5.48
CA SER A 21 -2.20 6.80 -5.49
C SER A 21 -2.05 5.48 -6.25
N MET A 22 -1.00 5.36 -7.07
CA MET A 22 -0.78 4.20 -7.94
C MET A 22 0.60 3.60 -7.68
N LEU A 23 0.69 2.27 -7.61
CA LEU A 23 1.95 1.55 -7.65
C LEU A 23 2.53 1.64 -9.07
N ILE A 24 3.73 2.23 -9.22
CA ILE A 24 4.42 2.39 -10.50
C ILE A 24 5.38 1.23 -10.74
N GLU A 25 6.16 0.88 -9.72
CA GLU A 25 7.19 -0.14 -9.84
C GLU A 25 7.29 -0.96 -8.55
N LEU A 26 7.53 -2.25 -8.69
CA LEU A 26 7.80 -3.19 -7.61
C LEU A 26 9.05 -3.98 -7.95
N SER A 27 10.06 -3.93 -7.09
CA SER A 27 11.26 -4.75 -7.15
C SER A 27 11.32 -5.70 -5.97
N ILE A 28 11.65 -6.95 -6.23
CA ILE A 28 11.72 -8.03 -5.24
C ILE A 28 13.01 -8.79 -5.46
N ARG A 29 13.86 -8.90 -4.44
CA ARG A 29 15.11 -9.68 -4.48
C ARG A 29 15.21 -10.64 -3.32
N ASN A 30 15.64 -11.86 -3.59
CA ASN A 30 15.87 -12.91 -2.59
C ASN A 30 14.70 -13.13 -1.64
N PHE A 31 13.48 -13.08 -2.14
CA PHE A 31 12.26 -13.19 -1.34
C PHE A 31 11.51 -14.47 -1.68
N ALA A 32 11.34 -15.36 -0.72
CA ALA A 32 10.76 -16.69 -0.87
C ALA A 32 11.43 -17.47 -2.01
N ILE A 33 10.71 -17.77 -3.11
CA ILE A 33 11.24 -18.44 -4.29
C ILE A 33 11.75 -17.46 -5.36
N ILE A 34 11.52 -16.15 -5.19
CA ILE A 34 11.93 -15.11 -6.14
C ILE A 34 13.38 -14.76 -5.88
N ASP A 35 14.21 -14.88 -6.92
CA ASP A 35 15.60 -14.46 -6.92
C ASP A 35 15.72 -12.96 -7.20
N ASP A 36 15.28 -12.53 -8.37
CA ASP A 36 15.19 -11.13 -8.78
C ASP A 36 13.96 -10.95 -9.68
N LEU A 37 13.13 -9.95 -9.37
CA LEU A 37 11.93 -9.62 -10.13
C LEU A 37 11.71 -8.11 -10.07
N SER A 38 11.55 -7.48 -11.24
CA SER A 38 11.10 -6.10 -11.36
C SER A 38 9.86 -6.05 -12.22
N ILE A 39 8.84 -5.33 -11.75
CA ILE A 39 7.54 -5.18 -12.40
C ILE A 39 7.23 -3.70 -12.49
N ARG A 40 6.89 -3.21 -13.69
CA ARG A 40 6.30 -1.90 -13.90
C ARG A 40 4.82 -2.03 -14.14
N PHE A 41 4.05 -1.16 -13.50
CA PHE A 41 2.61 -1.07 -13.63
C PHE A 41 2.27 0.19 -14.42
N GLU A 42 1.30 0.07 -15.30
CA GLU A 42 0.73 1.19 -16.05
C GLU A 42 -0.65 1.53 -15.48
N GLU A 43 -1.17 2.71 -15.82
CA GLU A 43 -2.54 3.08 -15.45
C GLU A 43 -3.57 2.11 -16.04
N GLY A 44 -4.56 1.74 -15.24
CA GLY A 44 -5.65 0.87 -15.64
C GLY A 44 -5.62 -0.49 -14.95
N LEU A 45 -5.99 -1.54 -15.67
CA LEU A 45 -6.07 -2.90 -15.16
C LEU A 45 -4.83 -3.69 -15.57
N SER A 46 -4.02 -4.09 -14.59
CA SER A 46 -2.93 -5.05 -14.77
C SER A 46 -3.38 -6.45 -14.34
N VAL A 47 -3.18 -7.44 -15.18
CA VAL A 47 -3.57 -8.84 -14.91
C VAL A 47 -2.32 -9.69 -14.73
N LEU A 48 -2.23 -10.34 -13.57
CA LEU A 48 -1.16 -11.25 -13.21
C LEU A 48 -1.63 -12.68 -13.43
N THR A 49 -1.10 -13.35 -14.47
CA THR A 49 -1.44 -14.74 -14.79
C THR A 49 -0.26 -15.67 -14.51
N GLY A 50 -0.54 -16.94 -14.24
CA GLY A 50 0.46 -17.97 -13.99
C GLY A 50 -0.18 -19.20 -13.35
N GLU A 51 0.52 -20.32 -13.37
CA GLU A 51 0.06 -21.55 -12.71
C GLU A 51 -0.12 -21.37 -11.21
N THR A 52 -1.02 -22.18 -10.64
CA THR A 52 -1.39 -22.11 -9.22
C THR A 52 -0.20 -22.43 -8.31
N GLY A 53 0.01 -21.58 -7.34
CA GLY A 53 0.68 -21.92 -6.09
C GLY A 53 1.78 -20.97 -5.65
N ALA A 54 2.79 -20.64 -6.45
CA ALA A 54 3.96 -20.01 -5.84
C ALA A 54 4.12 -18.51 -6.13
N GLY A 55 4.11 -18.08 -7.38
CA GLY A 55 4.53 -16.71 -7.72
C GLY A 55 3.56 -15.60 -7.34
N LYS A 56 2.27 -15.76 -7.65
CA LYS A 56 1.25 -14.70 -7.46
C LYS A 56 1.07 -14.30 -5.98
N SER A 57 0.92 -15.29 -5.11
CA SER A 57 0.75 -15.04 -3.68
C SER A 57 1.99 -14.42 -3.05
N ILE A 58 3.18 -14.74 -3.56
CA ILE A 58 4.44 -14.16 -3.07
C ILE A 58 4.53 -12.68 -3.44
N ILE A 59 4.11 -12.29 -4.64
CA ILE A 59 4.03 -10.88 -5.05
C ILE A 59 3.05 -10.12 -4.17
N ILE A 60 1.87 -10.68 -3.90
CA ILE A 60 0.89 -10.08 -2.97
C ILE A 60 1.49 -9.94 -1.56
N ASN A 61 2.20 -10.95 -1.07
CA ASN A 61 2.86 -10.88 0.23
C ASN A 61 3.97 -9.81 0.25
N ALA A 62 4.74 -9.65 -0.83
CA ALA A 62 5.72 -8.58 -0.95
C ALA A 62 5.05 -7.20 -0.88
N VAL A 63 3.94 -7.00 -1.59
CA VAL A 63 3.16 -5.74 -1.51
C VAL A 63 2.60 -5.52 -0.10
N ASN A 64 2.07 -6.56 0.57
CA ASN A 64 1.63 -6.45 1.97
C ASN A 64 2.75 -6.00 2.90
N LEU A 65 3.97 -6.49 2.70
CA LEU A 65 5.13 -6.06 3.48
C LEU A 65 5.46 -4.59 3.21
N ILE A 66 5.45 -4.16 1.97
CA ILE A 66 5.61 -2.75 1.57
C ILE A 66 4.55 -1.86 2.22
N LEU A 67 3.32 -2.34 2.37
CA LEU A 67 2.21 -1.64 3.02
C LEU A 67 2.24 -1.72 4.56
N GLY A 68 3.31 -2.23 5.17
CA GLY A 68 3.49 -2.17 6.61
C GLY A 68 3.20 -3.47 7.37
N SER A 69 2.90 -4.58 6.71
CA SER A 69 2.75 -5.87 7.39
C SER A 69 4.04 -6.33 8.08
N ARG A 70 3.91 -7.14 9.10
CA ARG A 70 5.08 -7.73 9.81
C ARG A 70 5.82 -8.70 8.91
N ALA A 71 7.15 -8.64 8.95
CA ALA A 71 8.03 -9.52 8.21
C ALA A 71 8.59 -10.62 9.12
N SER A 72 8.84 -11.81 8.53
CA SER A 72 9.59 -12.90 9.15
C SER A 72 10.84 -13.21 8.33
N THR A 73 11.91 -13.64 8.96
CA THR A 73 13.16 -14.08 8.30
C THR A 73 12.97 -15.33 7.45
N ASP A 74 11.90 -16.10 7.68
CA ASP A 74 11.51 -17.26 6.86
C ASP A 74 11.14 -16.88 5.44
N MET A 75 10.80 -15.61 5.22
CA MET A 75 10.51 -15.06 3.89
C MET A 75 11.77 -14.81 3.05
N ILE A 76 12.96 -14.85 3.66
CA ILE A 76 14.25 -14.73 2.96
C ILE A 76 14.50 -16.03 2.20
N ARG A 77 14.85 -15.89 0.91
CA ARG A 77 15.16 -17.01 0.04
C ARG A 77 16.23 -17.93 0.67
N THR A 78 16.06 -19.23 0.53
CA THR A 78 17.04 -20.20 0.98
C THR A 78 18.39 -19.97 0.33
N GLY A 79 19.44 -19.85 1.13
CA GLY A 79 20.79 -19.57 0.66
C GLY A 79 21.12 -18.07 0.57
N ALA A 80 20.15 -17.17 0.81
CA ALA A 80 20.40 -15.74 0.88
C ALA A 80 20.46 -15.23 2.33
N GLU A 81 21.31 -14.22 2.58
CA GLU A 81 21.45 -13.57 3.87
C GLU A 81 20.41 -12.48 4.11
N ALA A 82 19.89 -11.90 3.03
CA ALA A 82 18.88 -10.84 3.10
C ALA A 82 17.93 -10.89 1.90
N ALA A 83 16.70 -10.41 2.10
CA ALA A 83 15.74 -10.11 1.06
C ALA A 83 15.51 -8.60 1.00
N GLU A 84 15.28 -8.09 -0.20
CA GLU A 84 15.01 -6.69 -0.44
C GLU A 84 13.71 -6.53 -1.25
N LEU A 85 12.84 -5.65 -0.78
CA LEU A 85 11.60 -5.27 -1.42
C LEU A 85 11.61 -3.77 -1.60
N GLU A 86 11.30 -3.31 -2.80
CA GLU A 86 11.21 -1.89 -3.10
C GLU A 86 9.98 -1.60 -3.94
N ALA A 87 9.26 -0.54 -3.62
CA ALA A 87 8.08 -0.12 -4.37
C ALA A 87 8.05 1.40 -4.51
N LEU A 88 7.78 1.87 -5.73
CA LEU A 88 7.56 3.27 -6.04
C LEU A 88 6.06 3.50 -6.28
N PHE A 89 5.51 4.48 -5.57
CA PHE A 89 4.12 4.91 -5.71
C PHE A 89 4.05 6.33 -6.26
N ALA A 90 3.21 6.55 -7.28
CA ALA A 90 2.71 7.88 -7.58
C ALA A 90 1.72 8.28 -6.48
N VAL A 91 2.00 9.36 -5.78
CA VAL A 91 1.16 9.84 -4.68
C VAL A 91 0.78 11.29 -4.92
N ARG A 92 -0.50 11.57 -4.92
CA ARG A 92 -0.98 12.95 -5.03
C ARG A 92 -0.78 13.69 -3.70
N PRO A 93 -0.24 14.92 -3.73
CA PRO A 93 -0.03 15.71 -2.50
C PRO A 93 -1.32 15.96 -1.69
N ASP A 94 -2.46 16.08 -2.38
CA ASP A 94 -3.78 16.34 -1.80
C ASP A 94 -4.52 15.05 -1.34
N SER A 95 -3.94 13.86 -1.56
CA SER A 95 -4.46 12.60 -1.05
C SER A 95 -4.21 12.46 0.46
N ALA A 96 -4.91 11.52 1.11
CA ALA A 96 -4.68 11.21 2.52
C ALA A 96 -3.23 10.74 2.75
N ALA A 97 -2.70 9.87 1.90
CA ALA A 97 -1.32 9.41 1.95
C ALA A 97 -0.32 10.55 1.70
N GLY A 98 -0.63 11.45 0.74
CA GLY A 98 0.20 12.63 0.44
C GLY A 98 0.31 13.57 1.63
N ARG A 99 -0.80 13.87 2.28
CA ARG A 99 -0.81 14.71 3.50
C ARG A 99 -0.03 14.04 4.64
N ALA A 100 -0.28 12.78 4.91
CA ALA A 100 0.44 12.04 5.96
C ALA A 100 1.95 12.02 5.71
N ALA A 101 2.38 11.80 4.48
CA ALA A 101 3.81 11.83 4.11
C ALA A 101 4.39 13.25 4.28
N ALA A 102 3.67 14.28 3.85
CA ALA A 102 4.12 15.68 3.98
C ALA A 102 4.23 16.12 5.46
N GLU A 103 3.27 15.73 6.31
CA GLU A 103 3.31 15.97 7.76
C GLU A 103 4.53 15.32 8.43
N MET A 104 4.99 14.18 7.91
CA MET A 104 6.20 13.49 8.36
C MET A 104 7.48 14.01 7.68
N GLY A 105 7.38 15.06 6.84
CA GLY A 105 8.51 15.71 6.18
C GLY A 105 9.10 14.92 5.02
N TYR A 106 8.32 14.09 4.34
CA TYR A 106 8.72 13.42 3.11
C TYR A 106 8.39 14.27 1.88
N ASN A 107 9.37 14.43 0.99
CA ASN A 107 9.16 15.07 -0.31
C ASN A 107 8.59 14.04 -1.29
N LEU A 108 7.50 14.37 -1.96
CA LEU A 108 6.79 13.50 -2.90
C LEU A 108 6.95 13.93 -4.37
N SER A 109 7.88 14.83 -4.69
CA SER A 109 8.09 15.32 -6.08
C SER A 109 8.39 14.19 -7.07
N GLU A 110 9.05 13.13 -6.61
CA GLU A 110 9.37 11.94 -7.41
C GLU A 110 8.54 10.72 -7.01
N GLY A 111 7.50 10.92 -6.17
CA GLY A 111 6.67 9.87 -5.63
C GLY A 111 7.09 9.43 -4.23
N LEU A 112 6.50 8.35 -3.76
CA LEU A 112 6.83 7.71 -2.49
C LEU A 112 7.56 6.40 -2.75
N LEU A 113 8.84 6.37 -2.46
CA LEU A 113 9.68 5.18 -2.54
C LEU A 113 9.71 4.50 -1.18
N VAL A 114 9.21 3.28 -1.11
CA VAL A 114 9.30 2.41 0.08
C VAL A 114 10.27 1.29 -0.20
N ARG A 115 11.27 1.11 0.69
CA ARG A 115 12.22 0.00 0.61
C ARG A 115 12.25 -0.73 1.94
N ARG A 116 12.19 -2.06 1.89
CA ARG A 116 12.35 -2.93 3.05
C ARG A 116 13.49 -3.91 2.84
N VAL A 117 14.34 -4.02 3.83
CA VAL A 117 15.44 -4.99 3.86
C VAL A 117 15.20 -5.94 5.04
N LEU A 118 15.01 -7.21 4.74
CA LEU A 118 14.92 -8.28 5.72
C LEU A 118 16.29 -8.95 5.79
N SER A 119 16.94 -8.95 6.93
CA SER A 119 18.26 -9.57 7.12
C SER A 119 18.20 -10.60 8.24
N ARG A 120 18.91 -11.73 8.06
CA ARG A 120 19.06 -12.74 9.11
C ARG A 120 19.89 -12.24 10.28
N ALA A 121 20.89 -11.40 9.99
CA ALA A 121 21.79 -10.83 10.98
C ALA A 121 21.24 -9.56 11.63
N ASP A 122 20.74 -8.62 10.81
CA ASP A 122 20.42 -7.25 11.23
C ASP A 122 18.92 -7.00 11.46
N GLY A 123 18.09 -8.00 11.22
CA GLY A 123 16.64 -7.90 11.34
C GLY A 123 15.99 -7.14 10.17
N ASN A 124 14.89 -6.46 10.45
CA ASN A 124 14.08 -5.80 9.44
C ASN A 124 14.29 -4.28 9.48
N ARG A 125 14.70 -3.71 8.35
CA ARG A 125 14.89 -2.27 8.17
C ARG A 125 13.92 -1.74 7.14
N VAL A 126 13.38 -0.55 7.40
CA VAL A 126 12.41 0.16 6.55
C VAL A 126 13.00 1.49 6.16
N TYR A 127 12.87 1.84 4.89
CA TYR A 127 13.26 3.14 4.35
C TYR A 127 12.08 3.75 3.58
N VAL A 128 11.85 5.04 3.77
CA VAL A 128 10.87 5.84 3.04
C VAL A 128 11.61 7.02 2.43
N ASN A 129 11.59 7.14 1.11
CA ASN A 129 12.36 8.12 0.35
C ASN A 129 13.83 8.22 0.80
N GLY A 130 14.47 7.04 0.96
CA GLY A 130 15.87 6.91 1.36
C GLY A 130 16.15 7.13 2.86
N ARG A 131 15.19 7.58 3.66
CA ARG A 131 15.35 7.81 5.11
C ARG A 131 14.92 6.57 5.88
N LEU A 132 15.74 6.16 6.86
CA LEU A 132 15.36 5.07 7.79
C LEU A 132 14.07 5.45 8.54
N ALA A 133 13.14 4.53 8.57
CA ALA A 133 11.83 4.71 9.19
C ALA A 133 11.45 3.55 10.09
N THR A 134 10.52 3.78 11.01
CA THR A 134 9.91 2.70 11.80
C THR A 134 8.78 2.04 11.02
N LEU A 135 8.39 0.83 11.42
CA LEU A 135 7.22 0.15 10.85
C LEU A 135 5.93 0.96 11.08
N GLN A 136 5.84 1.69 12.19
CA GLN A 136 4.71 2.58 12.48
C GLN A 136 4.62 3.75 11.49
N VAL A 137 5.74 4.40 11.18
CA VAL A 137 5.82 5.45 10.16
C VAL A 137 5.43 4.90 8.79
N LEU A 138 5.98 3.72 8.43
CA LEU A 138 5.60 3.05 7.18
C LEU A 138 4.09 2.82 7.10
N SER A 139 3.50 2.19 8.12
CA SER A 139 2.05 1.92 8.14
C SER A 139 1.23 3.21 7.99
N ALA A 140 1.62 4.29 8.65
CA ALA A 140 0.90 5.57 8.59
C ALA A 140 0.94 6.21 7.19
N VAL A 141 2.08 6.16 6.48
CA VAL A 141 2.19 6.72 5.13
C VAL A 141 1.58 5.83 4.06
N THR A 142 1.45 4.52 4.33
CA THR A 142 0.95 3.54 3.34
C THR A 142 -0.50 3.14 3.56
N GLU A 143 -1.13 3.47 4.68
CA GLU A 143 -2.50 3.04 5.06
C GLU A 143 -3.54 3.30 3.96
N ASN A 144 -3.39 4.39 3.22
CA ASN A 144 -4.32 4.80 2.18
C ASN A 144 -3.74 4.72 0.75
N LEU A 145 -2.60 4.05 0.55
CA LEU A 145 -1.97 3.92 -0.77
C LEU A 145 -2.60 2.84 -1.63
N ALA A 146 -2.92 1.71 -1.02
CA ALA A 146 -3.48 0.57 -1.72
C ALA A 146 -4.38 -0.24 -0.79
N SER A 147 -5.39 -0.87 -1.37
CA SER A 147 -6.24 -1.85 -0.71
C SER A 147 -6.05 -3.20 -1.37
N ILE A 148 -5.69 -4.22 -0.59
CA ILE A 148 -5.56 -5.58 -1.08
C ILE A 148 -6.80 -6.36 -0.68
N SER A 149 -7.56 -6.80 -1.70
CA SER A 149 -8.74 -7.65 -1.53
C SER A 149 -8.36 -9.10 -1.87
N GLY A 150 -8.29 -9.97 -0.90
CA GLY A 150 -7.89 -11.37 -1.09
C GLY A 150 -8.62 -12.31 -0.14
N GLN A 151 -8.39 -13.61 -0.26
CA GLN A 151 -9.07 -14.65 0.56
C GLN A 151 -8.93 -14.46 2.08
N HIS A 152 -7.94 -13.67 2.54
CA HIS A 152 -7.71 -13.35 3.95
C HIS A 152 -7.68 -11.85 4.25
N ALA A 153 -7.98 -10.99 3.28
CA ALA A 153 -7.79 -9.53 3.38
C ALA A 153 -9.11 -8.74 3.46
N HIS A 154 -10.12 -9.29 4.09
CA HIS A 154 -11.38 -8.57 4.34
C HIS A 154 -11.26 -7.50 5.45
N GLN A 155 -10.04 -7.16 5.90
CA GLN A 155 -9.86 -6.28 7.07
C GLN A 155 -10.46 -4.88 6.89
N GLY A 156 -10.44 -4.32 5.68
CA GLY A 156 -11.09 -3.02 5.40
C GLY A 156 -12.61 -3.11 5.36
N LEU A 157 -13.16 -4.18 4.74
CA LEU A 157 -14.61 -4.39 4.66
C LEU A 157 -15.22 -4.99 5.94
N LEU A 158 -14.39 -5.53 6.85
CA LEU A 158 -14.83 -6.02 8.16
C LEU A 158 -14.98 -4.90 9.20
N LYS A 159 -14.42 -3.72 8.92
CA LYS A 159 -14.58 -2.56 9.80
C LYS A 159 -15.86 -1.83 9.42
N GLU A 160 -16.91 -1.96 10.24
CA GLU A 160 -18.21 -1.34 10.01
C GLU A 160 -18.13 0.18 9.84
N ASP A 161 -17.18 0.84 10.53
CA ASP A 161 -16.92 2.27 10.42
C ASP A 161 -16.42 2.71 9.01
N GLN A 162 -15.83 1.80 8.25
CA GLN A 162 -15.39 2.06 6.89
C GLN A 162 -16.51 1.95 5.83
N HIS A 163 -17.58 1.21 6.13
CA HIS A 163 -18.66 0.99 5.16
C HIS A 163 -19.32 2.30 4.74
N LEU A 164 -19.62 3.17 5.69
CA LEU A 164 -20.22 4.47 5.41
C LEU A 164 -19.29 5.37 4.60
N ILE A 165 -17.98 5.35 4.90
CA ILE A 165 -16.99 6.13 4.17
C ILE A 165 -16.90 5.67 2.71
N ILE A 166 -16.86 4.38 2.48
CA ILE A 166 -16.81 3.80 1.11
C ILE A 166 -18.07 4.16 0.34
N LEU A 167 -19.24 4.08 0.97
CA LEU A 167 -20.51 4.45 0.37
C LEU A 167 -20.58 5.93 0.00
N ASP A 168 -20.17 6.81 0.93
CA ASP A 168 -20.12 8.25 0.72
C ASP A 168 -19.14 8.64 -0.40
N GLN A 169 -17.98 7.97 -0.47
CA GLN A 169 -17.01 8.14 -1.56
C GLN A 169 -17.59 7.73 -2.91
N PHE A 170 -18.23 6.56 -2.97
CA PHE A 170 -18.86 6.06 -4.19
C PHE A 170 -19.99 6.99 -4.69
N ALA A 171 -20.77 7.54 -3.77
CA ALA A 171 -21.86 8.46 -4.06
C ALA A 171 -21.40 9.92 -4.29
N GLY A 172 -20.13 10.26 -4.12
CA GLY A 172 -19.61 11.62 -4.25
C GLY A 172 -20.05 12.55 -3.12
N LEU A 173 -20.44 12.01 -1.96
CA LEU A 173 -21.03 12.75 -0.84
C LEU A 173 -20.01 13.24 0.22
N MET A 174 -18.71 13.13 -0.06
CA MET A 174 -17.66 13.54 0.89
C MET A 174 -17.75 15.01 1.36
N PRO A 175 -18.13 15.99 0.50
CA PRO A 175 -18.34 17.36 0.94
C PRO A 175 -19.51 17.50 1.93
N GLN A 176 -20.62 16.81 1.70
CA GLN A 176 -21.80 16.80 2.59
C GLN A 176 -21.46 16.13 3.92
N ARG A 177 -20.70 15.02 3.89
CA ARG A 177 -20.17 14.36 5.09
C ARG A 177 -19.33 15.34 5.93
N ALA A 178 -18.44 16.10 5.29
CA ALA A 178 -17.61 17.09 5.98
C ALA A 178 -18.45 18.20 6.63
N ALA A 179 -19.50 18.68 5.94
CA ALA A 179 -20.41 19.67 6.49
C ALA A 179 -21.18 19.14 7.72
N VAL A 180 -21.69 17.91 7.67
CA VAL A 180 -22.35 17.26 8.82
C VAL A 180 -21.39 17.08 9.97
N ALA A 181 -20.15 16.66 9.73
CA ALA A 181 -19.13 16.51 10.77
C ALA A 181 -18.82 17.85 11.45
N ALA A 182 -18.70 18.94 10.69
CA ALA A 182 -18.46 20.28 11.24
C ALA A 182 -19.60 20.72 12.18
N LEU A 183 -20.85 20.58 11.75
CA LEU A 183 -22.03 20.89 12.57
C LEU A 183 -22.11 20.02 13.82
N TYR A 184 -21.81 18.74 13.72
CA TYR A 184 -21.77 17.85 14.87
C TYR A 184 -20.75 18.29 15.91
N HIS A 185 -19.54 18.66 15.48
CA HIS A 185 -18.49 19.16 16.37
C HIS A 185 -18.84 20.50 17.03
N GLU A 186 -19.62 21.34 16.38
CA GLU A 186 -20.12 22.60 16.94
C GLU A 186 -21.20 22.37 18.00
N ILE A 187 -22.13 21.47 17.76
CA ILE A 187 -23.29 21.20 18.63
C ILE A 187 -22.90 20.35 19.85
N LEU A 188 -21.99 19.39 19.69
CA LEU A 188 -21.66 18.43 20.74
C LEU A 188 -21.20 19.07 22.09
N PRO A 189 -20.33 20.09 22.09
CA PRO A 189 -19.96 20.79 23.32
C PRO A 189 -21.15 21.47 24.02
N GLN A 190 -22.06 22.05 23.24
CA GLN A 190 -23.26 22.76 23.77
C GLN A 190 -24.20 21.77 24.47
N LEU A 191 -24.39 20.57 23.90
CA LEU A 191 -25.19 19.51 24.54
C LEU A 191 -24.58 18.98 25.83
N LYS A 192 -23.25 19.02 25.98
CA LYS A 192 -22.56 18.61 27.22
C LYS A 192 -22.71 19.64 28.33
N HIS A 193 -22.92 20.90 28.00
CA HIS A 193 -23.17 21.98 29.01
C HIS A 193 -24.61 22.02 29.49
N LEU A 194 -25.56 21.33 28.84
CA LEU A 194 -26.98 21.28 29.23
C LEU A 194 -27.32 20.09 30.14
N LYS A 195 -26.36 19.21 30.42
CA LYS A 195 -26.45 18.12 31.42
C LYS A 195 -25.68 18.45 32.68
#